data_92bc3d837c25c916f69c040ff43e5e7a
#
_entry.id   92bc3d837c25c916f69c040ff43e5e7a
#
_cell.length_a   1.000
_cell.length_b   1.000
_cell.length_c   1.000
_cell.angle_alpha   90.00
_cell.angle_beta   90.00
_cell.angle_gamma   90.00
#
_symmetry.space_group_name_H-M   'P 1'
#
loop_
_entity.id
_entity.type
_entity.pdbx_description
1 polymer ?
#
loop_
_entity_poly.entity_id
_entity_poly.type
_entity_poly.pdbx_seq_one_letter_code
_entity_poly.pdbx_strand_id
1 'polypeptide(L)'
;MKIYHPRPNDQGDPVVLRHPHQPTALTAWSNPNQLATITPDAPMPASVGGVAIATWLAAPTSNEGWKQLAAMMAFDEPPMKTAPGRLPASGAVVVEPDGRVWVVSPSNRFGGYANTFPKGKNELAQTLCLRANALKEVFEEAGLQVELTGFLCDSVRSTSVTRYYLARRLGGNPAAMCWESQAVHLVPAAQLAAFVAHPNDQSILAALQKTKA
;
A
#
# COMPACT_ATOMS: atom_id res chain seq x y z
N MET A 1 -20.62 -4.39 20.68
CA MET A 1 -19.23 -4.53 21.15
C MET A 1 -18.34 -3.69 20.24
N LYS A 2 -17.42 -2.87 20.77
CA LYS A 2 -16.46 -2.12 19.94
C LYS A 2 -15.34 -3.06 19.52
N ILE A 3 -14.95 -3.00 18.24
CA ILE A 3 -13.80 -3.73 17.70
C ILE A 3 -12.64 -2.73 17.62
N TYR A 4 -11.48 -3.14 18.14
CA TYR A 4 -10.27 -2.32 18.14
C TYR A 4 -9.23 -2.92 17.21
N HIS A 5 -8.45 -2.06 16.58
CA HIS A 5 -7.24 -2.48 15.89
C HIS A 5 -6.24 -3.00 16.95
N PRO A 6 -5.51 -4.11 16.69
CA PRO A 6 -4.57 -4.67 17.68
C PRO A 6 -3.37 -3.76 17.93
N ARG A 7 -3.07 -2.83 17.01
CA ARG A 7 -2.01 -1.83 17.17
C ARG A 7 -2.63 -0.47 17.48
N PRO A 8 -2.12 0.26 18.50
CA PRO A 8 -2.53 1.63 18.79
C PRO A 8 -2.04 2.59 17.69
N ASN A 9 -2.56 3.81 17.69
CA ASN A 9 -2.03 4.89 16.85
C ASN A 9 -0.65 5.37 17.35
N ASP A 10 -0.06 6.35 16.66
CA ASP A 10 1.28 6.89 16.97
C ASP A 10 1.35 7.62 18.31
N GLN A 11 0.21 7.98 18.89
CA GLN A 11 0.09 8.56 20.23
C GLN A 11 -0.11 7.50 21.32
N GLY A 12 -0.24 6.22 20.94
CA GLY A 12 -0.51 5.11 21.84
C GLY A 12 -1.98 4.89 22.16
N ASP A 13 -2.90 5.60 21.47
CA ASP A 13 -4.34 5.48 21.71
C ASP A 13 -4.94 4.28 20.97
N PRO A 14 -5.93 3.59 21.56
CA PRO A 14 -6.66 2.52 20.90
C PRO A 14 -7.47 3.01 19.69
N VAL A 15 -7.31 2.36 18.55
CA VAL A 15 -8.04 2.67 17.31
C VAL A 15 -9.29 1.82 17.21
N VAL A 16 -10.46 2.44 17.28
CA VAL A 16 -11.76 1.74 17.10
C VAL A 16 -12.04 1.56 15.61
N LEU A 17 -12.29 0.33 15.18
CA LEU A 17 -12.71 0.02 13.82
C LEU A 17 -14.24 0.11 13.70
N ARG A 18 -14.71 1.10 12.95
CA ARG A 18 -16.16 1.36 12.74
C ARG A 18 -16.74 0.56 11.58
N HIS A 19 -15.88 0.12 10.66
CA HIS A 19 -16.24 -0.63 9.45
C HIS A 19 -15.34 -1.87 9.32
N PRO A 20 -15.36 -2.80 10.31
CA PRO A 20 -14.45 -3.92 10.33
C PRO A 20 -14.70 -4.84 9.13
N HIS A 21 -13.62 -5.34 8.55
CA HIS A 21 -13.62 -6.36 7.52
C HIS A 21 -13.60 -7.76 8.13
N GLN A 22 -13.90 -8.76 7.31
CA GLN A 22 -13.70 -10.17 7.63
C GLN A 22 -12.64 -10.74 6.70
N PRO A 23 -11.71 -11.56 7.20
CA PRO A 23 -10.75 -12.24 6.35
C PRO A 23 -11.47 -13.26 5.45
N THR A 24 -10.98 -13.43 4.24
CA THR A 24 -11.45 -14.49 3.34
C THR A 24 -10.82 -15.84 3.72
N ALA A 25 -11.41 -16.94 3.22
CA ALA A 25 -10.81 -18.26 3.34
C ALA A 25 -9.40 -18.28 2.72
N LEU A 26 -8.52 -19.11 3.28
CA LEU A 26 -7.12 -19.23 2.82
C LEU A 26 -7.01 -19.67 1.33
N THR A 27 -8.01 -20.40 0.83
CA THR A 27 -8.10 -20.81 -0.59
C THR A 27 -8.21 -19.63 -1.57
N ALA A 28 -8.74 -18.49 -1.14
CA ALA A 28 -8.84 -17.30 -1.99
C ALA A 28 -7.45 -16.74 -2.40
N TRP A 29 -6.43 -16.97 -1.57
CA TRP A 29 -5.08 -16.47 -1.81
C TRP A 29 -4.36 -17.18 -2.97
N SER A 30 -4.73 -18.41 -3.27
CA SER A 30 -4.18 -19.20 -4.39
C SER A 30 -4.99 -19.09 -5.68
N ASN A 31 -6.18 -18.44 -5.66
CA ASN A 31 -7.03 -18.30 -6.84
C ASN A 31 -6.92 -16.90 -7.44
N PRO A 32 -6.32 -16.71 -8.65
CA PRO A 32 -6.12 -15.39 -9.26
C PRO A 32 -7.42 -14.66 -9.63
N ASN A 33 -8.55 -15.37 -9.68
CA ASN A 33 -9.86 -14.78 -10.00
C ASN A 33 -10.66 -14.39 -8.74
N GLN A 34 -10.16 -14.67 -7.54
CA GLN A 34 -10.83 -14.36 -6.28
C GLN A 34 -10.16 -13.20 -5.57
N LEU A 35 -11.00 -12.31 -5.03
CA LEU A 35 -10.58 -11.33 -4.05
C LEU A 35 -10.15 -12.06 -2.77
N ALA A 36 -8.94 -11.77 -2.31
CA ALA A 36 -8.48 -12.21 -1.01
C ALA A 36 -8.35 -11.01 -0.07
N THR A 37 -8.80 -11.17 1.17
CA THR A 37 -8.81 -10.12 2.21
C THR A 37 -8.18 -10.67 3.48
N ILE A 38 -7.31 -9.88 4.09
CA ILE A 38 -6.76 -10.14 5.42
C ILE A 38 -7.05 -8.97 6.35
N THR A 39 -7.33 -9.28 7.60
CA THR A 39 -7.44 -8.30 8.69
C THR A 39 -6.23 -8.44 9.62
N PRO A 40 -5.96 -7.45 10.49
CA PRO A 40 -4.83 -7.52 11.40
C PRO A 40 -4.78 -8.84 12.19
N ASP A 41 -3.60 -9.44 12.24
CA ASP A 41 -3.26 -10.67 12.97
C ASP A 41 -4.06 -11.93 12.57
N ALA A 42 -4.88 -11.87 11.52
CA ALA A 42 -5.56 -13.05 11.00
C ALA A 42 -4.59 -14.00 10.27
N PRO A 43 -4.90 -15.30 10.20
CA PRO A 43 -4.00 -16.29 9.62
C PRO A 43 -3.83 -16.08 8.10
N MET A 44 -2.59 -16.21 7.64
CA MET A 44 -2.18 -16.15 6.23
C MET A 44 -1.69 -17.52 5.75
N PRO A 45 -1.75 -17.82 4.44
CA PRO A 45 -1.05 -18.97 3.88
C PRO A 45 0.46 -18.79 4.00
N ALA A 46 1.23 -19.88 3.94
CA ALA A 46 2.69 -19.84 4.01
C ALA A 46 3.33 -19.05 2.86
N SER A 47 2.66 -18.95 1.72
CA SER A 47 3.13 -18.19 0.55
C SER A 47 1.96 -17.71 -0.30
N VAL A 48 2.18 -16.65 -1.09
CA VAL A 48 1.30 -16.15 -2.14
C VAL A 48 2.13 -15.91 -3.39
N GLY A 49 1.69 -16.38 -4.55
CA GLY A 49 2.44 -16.23 -5.80
C GLY A 49 3.87 -16.80 -5.76
N GLY A 50 4.12 -17.82 -4.93
CA GLY A 50 5.46 -18.40 -4.73
C GLY A 50 6.38 -17.61 -3.79
N VAL A 51 5.96 -16.46 -3.29
CA VAL A 51 6.73 -15.62 -2.34
C VAL A 51 6.22 -15.89 -0.92
N ALA A 52 7.13 -16.19 0.01
CA ALA A 52 6.80 -16.48 1.40
C ALA A 52 6.06 -15.29 2.07
N ILE A 53 5.13 -15.64 2.96
CA ILE A 53 4.48 -14.70 3.87
C ILE A 53 5.18 -14.83 5.21
N ALA A 54 5.97 -13.82 5.58
CA ALA A 54 6.69 -13.77 6.84
C ALA A 54 6.90 -12.31 7.26
N THR A 55 6.92 -12.05 8.55
CA THR A 55 7.23 -10.71 9.06
C THR A 55 8.63 -10.28 8.62
N TRP A 56 8.74 -9.09 8.07
CA TRP A 56 10.02 -8.53 7.66
C TRP A 56 10.78 -7.96 8.86
N LEU A 57 11.51 -8.85 9.56
CA LEU A 57 12.24 -8.49 10.79
C LEU A 57 13.38 -7.49 10.57
N ALA A 58 13.94 -7.45 9.36
CA ALA A 58 15.01 -6.53 8.97
C ALA A 58 14.48 -5.24 8.33
N ALA A 59 13.19 -4.90 8.52
CA ALA A 59 12.64 -3.67 8.00
C ALA A 59 13.39 -2.45 8.59
N PRO A 60 13.70 -1.44 7.77
CA PRO A 60 14.34 -0.22 8.27
C PRO A 60 13.49 0.45 9.36
N THR A 61 14.15 0.87 10.44
CA THR A 61 13.53 1.59 11.57
C THR A 61 13.89 3.07 11.58
N SER A 62 14.67 3.55 10.60
CA SER A 62 15.11 4.93 10.47
C SER A 62 14.95 5.45 9.04
N ASN A 63 14.82 6.77 8.91
CA ASN A 63 14.78 7.42 7.59
C ASN A 63 16.01 7.11 6.75
N GLU A 64 17.18 7.01 7.37
CA GLU A 64 18.43 6.67 6.66
C GLU A 64 18.39 5.25 6.09
N GLY A 65 17.89 4.29 6.87
CA GLY A 65 17.73 2.91 6.39
C GLY A 65 16.74 2.81 5.20
N TRP A 66 15.63 3.56 5.24
CA TRP A 66 14.71 3.64 4.10
C TRP A 66 15.36 4.28 2.86
N LYS A 67 16.19 5.32 3.02
CA LYS A 67 16.94 5.94 1.92
C LYS A 67 17.97 4.98 1.31
N GLN A 68 18.70 4.25 2.15
CA GLN A 68 19.67 3.25 1.68
C GLN A 68 18.97 2.15 0.87
N LEU A 69 17.81 1.67 1.34
CA LEU A 69 17.00 0.70 0.59
C LEU A 69 16.55 1.27 -0.75
N ALA A 70 16.04 2.50 -0.77
CA ALA A 70 15.58 3.17 -1.99
C ALA A 70 16.71 3.43 -3.00
N ALA A 71 17.92 3.68 -2.52
CA ALA A 71 19.09 3.92 -3.38
C ALA A 71 19.54 2.68 -4.16
N MET A 72 19.14 1.48 -3.73
CA MET A 72 19.42 0.24 -4.48
C MET A 72 18.51 0.04 -5.70
N MET A 73 17.48 0.88 -5.86
CA MET A 73 16.50 0.78 -6.93
C MET A 73 16.81 1.78 -8.05
N ALA A 74 17.29 1.27 -9.18
CA ALA A 74 17.72 2.10 -10.31
C ALA A 74 16.65 2.12 -11.40
N PHE A 75 15.97 3.25 -11.55
CA PHE A 75 15.08 3.58 -12.68
C PHE A 75 14.95 5.10 -12.81
N ASP A 76 14.64 5.55 -14.01
CA ASP A 76 14.41 6.97 -14.27
C ASP A 76 12.99 7.38 -13.87
N GLU A 77 12.88 8.60 -13.34
CA GLU A 77 11.60 9.22 -13.03
C GLU A 77 11.62 10.72 -13.38
N PRO A 78 10.50 11.26 -13.90
CA PRO A 78 10.43 12.68 -14.23
C PRO A 78 10.47 13.52 -12.94
N PRO A 79 10.81 14.81 -13.02
CA PRO A 79 10.62 15.74 -11.91
C PRO A 79 9.17 15.66 -11.39
N MET A 80 9.02 15.68 -10.04
CA MET A 80 7.68 15.60 -9.46
C MET A 80 6.87 16.85 -9.83
N LYS A 81 5.62 16.65 -10.22
CA LYS A 81 4.66 17.74 -10.37
C LYS A 81 4.41 18.37 -9.01
N THR A 82 4.43 19.68 -8.94
CA THR A 82 4.09 20.44 -7.74
C THR A 82 2.79 21.22 -7.95
N ALA A 83 2.08 21.49 -6.87
CA ALA A 83 0.90 22.36 -6.88
C ALA A 83 0.88 23.22 -5.61
N PRO A 84 0.55 24.50 -5.72
CA PRO A 84 0.52 25.42 -4.55
C PRO A 84 -0.34 24.86 -3.41
N GLY A 85 0.18 24.95 -2.18
CA GLY A 85 -0.51 24.51 -0.97
C GLY A 85 -0.70 23.01 -0.81
N ARG A 86 -0.04 22.17 -1.65
CA ARG A 86 -0.12 20.72 -1.57
C ARG A 86 1.23 20.11 -1.16
N LEU A 87 1.16 19.19 -0.20
CA LEU A 87 2.34 18.49 0.28
C LEU A 87 2.71 17.35 -0.68
N PRO A 88 3.99 17.03 -0.83
CA PRO A 88 4.42 15.83 -1.51
C PRO A 88 3.95 14.61 -0.74
N ALA A 89 3.53 13.58 -1.47
CA ALA A 89 3.17 12.27 -0.95
C ALA A 89 3.68 11.21 -1.91
N SER A 90 3.83 9.98 -1.44
CA SER A 90 4.17 8.88 -2.32
C SER A 90 3.60 7.55 -1.84
N GLY A 91 3.52 6.61 -2.75
CA GLY A 91 3.03 5.27 -2.51
C GLY A 91 3.36 4.34 -3.67
N ALA A 92 2.86 3.12 -3.62
CA ALA A 92 3.10 2.18 -4.71
C ALA A 92 1.87 1.35 -5.07
N VAL A 93 1.81 0.94 -6.34
CA VAL A 93 0.91 -0.10 -6.84
C VAL A 93 1.72 -1.39 -6.91
N VAL A 94 1.45 -2.29 -5.97
CA VAL A 94 2.16 -3.57 -5.86
C VAL A 94 1.39 -4.63 -6.64
N VAL A 95 2.05 -5.21 -7.65
CA VAL A 95 1.44 -6.18 -8.56
C VAL A 95 2.09 -7.55 -8.37
N GLU A 96 1.27 -8.58 -8.18
CA GLU A 96 1.72 -9.97 -8.16
C GLU A 96 1.91 -10.53 -9.59
N PRO A 97 2.71 -11.60 -9.75
CA PRO A 97 2.93 -12.22 -11.05
C PRO A 97 1.65 -12.72 -11.75
N ASP A 98 0.59 -13.02 -11.00
CA ASP A 98 -0.72 -13.43 -11.52
C ASP A 98 -1.60 -12.24 -11.93
N GLY A 99 -1.10 -11.02 -11.82
CA GLY A 99 -1.76 -9.77 -12.21
C GLY A 99 -2.70 -9.19 -11.15
N ARG A 100 -2.89 -9.86 -9.99
CA ARG A 100 -3.61 -9.26 -8.87
C ARG A 100 -2.82 -8.11 -8.26
N VAL A 101 -3.54 -7.19 -7.63
CA VAL A 101 -2.97 -5.95 -7.10
C VAL A 101 -3.28 -5.81 -5.62
N TRP A 102 -2.28 -5.44 -4.83
CA TRP A 102 -2.43 -5.16 -3.42
C TRP A 102 -3.08 -3.80 -3.19
N VAL A 103 -4.10 -3.79 -2.33
CA VAL A 103 -4.94 -2.63 -2.00
C VAL A 103 -5.17 -2.63 -0.49
N VAL A 104 -5.27 -1.45 0.11
CA VAL A 104 -5.55 -1.28 1.55
C VAL A 104 -6.92 -0.66 1.77
N SER A 105 -7.58 -1.03 2.87
CA SER A 105 -8.72 -0.29 3.42
C SER A 105 -8.23 0.58 4.56
N PRO A 106 -8.18 1.91 4.39
CA PRO A 106 -7.79 2.81 5.49
C PRO A 106 -8.72 2.67 6.69
N SER A 107 -8.17 2.74 7.89
CA SER A 107 -8.95 2.71 9.12
C SER A 107 -10.04 3.78 9.09
N ASN A 108 -11.27 3.34 9.35
CA ASN A 108 -12.45 4.21 9.40
C ASN A 108 -12.72 5.02 8.13
N ARG A 109 -12.26 4.55 6.96
CA ARG A 109 -12.42 5.24 5.67
C ARG A 109 -11.80 6.63 5.68
N PHE A 110 -10.62 6.75 6.28
CA PHE A 110 -9.92 8.03 6.33
C PHE A 110 -9.83 8.67 4.94
N GLY A 111 -10.08 9.98 4.87
CA GLY A 111 -10.11 10.71 3.59
C GLY A 111 -11.25 10.34 2.64
N GLY A 112 -12.25 9.56 3.09
CA GLY A 112 -13.37 9.09 2.27
C GLY A 112 -13.07 7.82 1.46
N TYR A 113 -11.88 7.23 1.61
CA TYR A 113 -11.49 6.01 0.88
C TYR A 113 -12.07 4.77 1.55
N ALA A 114 -12.90 4.00 0.82
CA ALA A 114 -13.21 2.64 1.23
C ALA A 114 -11.97 1.74 1.03
N ASN A 115 -11.36 1.85 -0.16
CA ASN A 115 -10.15 1.13 -0.56
C ASN A 115 -9.27 2.06 -1.39
N THR A 116 -7.95 1.90 -1.29
CA THR A 116 -6.97 2.69 -2.05
C THR A 116 -5.64 1.94 -2.13
N PHE A 117 -4.68 2.45 -2.90
CA PHE A 117 -3.30 1.96 -2.89
C PHE A 117 -2.54 2.53 -1.68
N PRO A 118 -1.62 1.77 -1.07
CA PRO A 118 -0.82 2.22 0.05
C PRO A 118 -0.01 3.48 -0.30
N LYS A 119 -0.08 4.50 0.57
CA LYS A 119 0.53 5.81 0.34
C LYS A 119 0.43 6.69 1.57
N GLY A 120 1.37 7.58 1.74
CA GLY A 120 1.28 8.62 2.76
C GLY A 120 1.98 9.91 2.38
N LYS A 121 1.74 10.94 3.17
CA LYS A 121 2.38 12.23 3.00
C LYS A 121 3.85 12.13 3.38
N ASN A 122 4.69 12.77 2.59
CA ASN A 122 6.10 12.95 2.93
C ASN A 122 6.27 14.25 3.72
N GLU A 123 5.84 14.25 4.97
CA GLU A 123 5.99 15.41 5.87
C GLU A 123 7.45 15.70 6.21
N LEU A 124 8.32 14.69 6.04
CA LEU A 124 9.76 14.76 6.21
C LEU A 124 10.50 14.90 4.85
N ALA A 125 9.91 15.62 3.90
CA ALA A 125 10.45 15.75 2.54
C ALA A 125 11.92 16.23 2.47
N GLN A 126 12.39 16.91 3.51
CA GLN A 126 13.80 17.31 3.63
C GLN A 126 14.73 16.16 4.04
N THR A 127 14.20 15.10 4.64
CA THR A 127 14.99 13.99 5.19
C THR A 127 14.68 12.64 4.54
N LEU A 128 13.54 12.51 3.83
CA LEU A 128 13.11 11.28 3.20
C LEU A 128 12.75 11.54 1.74
N CYS A 129 13.40 10.86 0.79
CA CYS A 129 13.03 10.96 -0.63
C CYS A 129 11.73 10.20 -0.92
N LEU A 130 11.07 10.52 -2.04
CA LEU A 130 9.75 9.95 -2.39
C LEU A 130 9.77 8.43 -2.53
N ARG A 131 10.84 7.84 -3.07
CA ARG A 131 11.00 6.36 -3.16
C ARG A 131 11.06 5.74 -1.78
N ALA A 132 11.86 6.31 -0.89
CA ALA A 132 12.00 5.83 0.48
C ALA A 132 10.68 5.95 1.26
N ASN A 133 9.96 7.07 1.10
CA ASN A 133 8.64 7.23 1.67
C ASN A 133 7.64 6.20 1.11
N ALA A 134 7.63 5.95 -0.21
CA ALA A 134 6.74 4.95 -0.79
C ALA A 134 6.99 3.54 -0.24
N LEU A 135 8.26 3.14 -0.07
CA LEU A 135 8.61 1.84 0.55
C LEU A 135 8.13 1.74 1.99
N LYS A 136 8.32 2.82 2.76
CA LYS A 136 7.88 2.92 4.16
C LYS A 136 6.36 2.80 4.26
N GLU A 137 5.60 3.56 3.45
CA GLU A 137 4.15 3.55 3.45
C GLU A 137 3.56 2.18 3.05
N VAL A 138 4.14 1.53 2.04
CA VAL A 138 3.73 0.17 1.67
C VAL A 138 3.95 -0.82 2.81
N PHE A 139 5.05 -0.68 3.54
CA PHE A 139 5.33 -1.54 4.69
C PHE A 139 4.37 -1.24 5.85
N GLU A 140 4.15 0.02 6.19
CA GLU A 140 3.28 0.44 7.30
C GLU A 140 1.81 0.11 7.01
N GLU A 141 1.27 0.51 5.85
CA GLU A 141 -0.13 0.33 5.52
C GLU A 141 -0.48 -1.11 5.09
N ALA A 142 0.46 -1.85 4.48
CA ALA A 142 0.17 -3.17 3.92
C ALA A 142 1.03 -4.32 4.46
N GLY A 143 2.01 -4.07 5.34
CA GLY A 143 2.90 -5.10 5.88
C GLY A 143 3.83 -5.74 4.84
N LEU A 144 3.95 -5.18 3.64
CA LEU A 144 4.66 -5.77 2.52
C LEU A 144 6.12 -5.30 2.43
N GLN A 145 7.02 -6.21 2.13
CA GLN A 145 8.35 -5.92 1.63
C GLN A 145 8.32 -5.89 0.11
N VAL A 146 8.70 -4.77 -0.49
CA VAL A 146 8.61 -4.56 -1.94
C VAL A 146 9.89 -3.98 -2.54
N GLU A 147 10.04 -4.16 -3.84
CA GLU A 147 10.97 -3.45 -4.69
C GLU A 147 10.17 -2.55 -5.63
N LEU A 148 10.54 -1.26 -5.69
CA LEU A 148 9.98 -0.36 -6.70
C LEU A 148 10.63 -0.66 -8.04
N THR A 149 9.81 -0.85 -9.08
CA THR A 149 10.27 -1.25 -10.41
C THR A 149 10.21 -0.14 -11.44
N GLY A 150 9.54 0.97 -11.13
CA GLY A 150 9.44 2.12 -12.02
C GLY A 150 8.48 3.19 -11.52
N PHE A 151 8.55 4.36 -12.15
CA PHE A 151 7.58 5.43 -11.99
C PHE A 151 6.26 5.06 -12.68
N LEU A 152 5.13 5.29 -12.02
CA LEU A 152 3.81 5.07 -12.61
C LEU A 152 3.12 6.39 -13.00
N CYS A 153 2.84 7.24 -12.03
CA CYS A 153 2.19 8.54 -12.27
C CYS A 153 2.24 9.45 -11.04
N ASP A 154 1.99 10.75 -11.27
CA ASP A 154 1.66 11.72 -10.22
C ASP A 154 0.15 11.98 -10.20
N SER A 155 -0.50 11.80 -9.04
CA SER A 155 -1.92 12.05 -8.80
C SER A 155 -2.11 13.30 -7.96
N VAL A 156 -2.80 14.30 -8.50
CA VAL A 156 -3.11 15.56 -7.79
C VAL A 156 -4.37 15.35 -6.95
N ARG A 157 -4.25 15.59 -5.64
CA ARG A 157 -5.32 15.42 -4.65
C ARG A 157 -5.64 16.75 -3.97
N SER A 158 -6.62 16.78 -3.08
CA SER A 158 -7.03 18.02 -2.37
C SER A 158 -5.89 18.65 -1.56
N THR A 159 -5.13 17.85 -0.81
CA THR A 159 -4.09 18.30 0.12
C THR A 159 -2.66 17.87 -0.25
N SER A 160 -2.50 17.04 -1.29
CA SER A 160 -1.21 16.51 -1.70
C SER A 160 -1.10 16.34 -3.21
N VAL A 161 0.13 16.27 -3.71
CA VAL A 161 0.45 15.59 -4.97
C VAL A 161 1.11 14.28 -4.59
N THR A 162 0.52 13.17 -5.01
CA THR A 162 1.00 11.83 -4.63
C THR A 162 1.67 11.18 -5.83
N ARG A 163 2.96 10.86 -5.68
CA ARG A 163 3.71 10.06 -6.65
C ARG A 163 3.49 8.58 -6.40
N TYR A 164 3.10 7.86 -7.43
CA TYR A 164 2.98 6.41 -7.39
C TYR A 164 4.05 5.73 -8.20
N TYR A 165 4.56 4.65 -7.63
CA TYR A 165 5.51 3.74 -8.26
C TYR A 165 4.83 2.40 -8.54
N LEU A 166 5.32 1.69 -9.57
CA LEU A 166 5.09 0.27 -9.71
C LEU A 166 6.01 -0.47 -8.74
N ALA A 167 5.50 -1.55 -8.17
CA ALA A 167 6.29 -2.38 -7.27
C ALA A 167 5.96 -3.86 -7.44
N ARG A 168 6.95 -4.71 -7.15
CA ARG A 168 6.77 -6.16 -6.96
C ARG A 168 7.03 -6.52 -5.51
N ARG A 169 6.30 -7.51 -5.01
CA ARG A 169 6.50 -7.99 -3.66
C ARG A 169 7.72 -8.93 -3.59
N LEU A 170 8.53 -8.74 -2.55
CA LEU A 170 9.66 -9.58 -2.19
C LEU A 170 9.38 -10.45 -0.96
N GLY A 171 8.41 -10.05 -0.13
CA GLY A 171 8.06 -10.71 1.14
C GLY A 171 7.07 -9.87 1.94
N GLY A 172 7.17 -9.99 3.26
CA GLY A 172 6.29 -9.30 4.20
C GLY A 172 5.09 -10.14 4.61
N ASN A 173 4.38 -9.66 5.62
CA ASN A 173 3.15 -10.27 6.12
C ASN A 173 2.04 -9.22 6.17
N PRO A 174 1.05 -9.25 5.26
CA PRO A 174 -0.02 -8.25 5.24
C PRO A 174 -0.87 -8.24 6.52
N ALA A 175 -0.95 -9.34 7.27
CA ALA A 175 -1.61 -9.35 8.57
C ALA A 175 -0.86 -8.49 9.64
N ALA A 176 0.38 -8.08 9.34
CA ALA A 176 1.18 -7.20 10.21
C ALA A 176 1.00 -5.71 9.89
N MET A 177 -0.01 -5.32 9.09
CA MET A 177 -0.31 -3.91 8.80
C MET A 177 -0.42 -3.06 10.07
N CYS A 178 -0.03 -1.79 9.99
CA CYS A 178 -0.16 -0.83 11.08
C CYS A 178 -1.59 -0.28 11.20
N TRP A 179 -1.84 0.52 12.23
CA TRP A 179 -3.17 1.02 12.62
C TRP A 179 -3.89 1.85 11.56
N GLU A 180 -3.17 2.40 10.59
CA GLU A 180 -3.75 3.20 9.49
C GLU A 180 -4.58 2.36 8.52
N SER A 181 -4.34 1.05 8.45
CA SER A 181 -5.13 0.12 7.65
C SER A 181 -5.89 -0.89 8.51
N GLN A 182 -7.14 -1.14 8.16
CA GLN A 182 -7.97 -2.13 8.85
C GLN A 182 -8.11 -3.45 8.07
N ALA A 183 -7.72 -3.46 6.81
CA ALA A 183 -7.63 -4.64 5.98
C ALA A 183 -6.66 -4.42 4.80
N VAL A 184 -6.06 -5.51 4.34
CA VAL A 184 -5.28 -5.57 3.10
C VAL A 184 -5.93 -6.58 2.17
N HIS A 185 -5.98 -6.26 0.90
CA HIS A 185 -6.65 -7.04 -0.13
C HIS A 185 -5.70 -7.36 -1.27
N LEU A 186 -5.85 -8.55 -1.83
CA LEU A 186 -5.24 -8.93 -3.09
C LEU A 186 -6.37 -9.05 -4.13
N VAL A 187 -6.43 -8.07 -5.04
CA VAL A 187 -7.59 -7.81 -5.89
C VAL A 187 -7.31 -8.29 -7.32
N PRO A 188 -8.18 -9.14 -7.91
CA PRO A 188 -8.08 -9.49 -9.32
C PRO A 188 -8.12 -8.26 -10.23
N ALA A 189 -7.31 -8.23 -11.29
CA ALA A 189 -7.23 -7.09 -12.20
C ALA A 189 -8.59 -6.67 -12.78
N ALA A 190 -9.45 -7.64 -13.08
CA ALA A 190 -10.80 -7.38 -13.61
C ALA A 190 -11.74 -6.70 -12.61
N GLN A 191 -11.48 -6.81 -11.31
CA GLN A 191 -12.30 -6.22 -10.24
C GLN A 191 -11.71 -4.90 -9.71
N LEU A 192 -10.46 -4.58 -10.08
CA LEU A 192 -9.69 -3.50 -9.45
C LEU A 192 -10.38 -2.13 -9.58
N ALA A 193 -10.89 -1.79 -10.76
CA ALA A 193 -11.52 -0.49 -11.00
C ALA A 193 -12.80 -0.29 -10.17
N ALA A 194 -13.58 -1.35 -9.96
CA ALA A 194 -14.76 -1.30 -9.10
C ALA A 194 -14.39 -1.30 -7.60
N PHE A 195 -13.29 -1.96 -7.24
CA PHE A 195 -12.84 -2.07 -5.86
C PHE A 195 -12.16 -0.78 -5.35
N VAL A 196 -11.38 -0.11 -6.22
CA VAL A 196 -10.72 1.18 -5.96
C VAL A 196 -11.48 2.29 -6.68
N ALA A 197 -12.70 2.57 -6.21
CA ALA A 197 -13.65 3.43 -6.92
C ALA A 197 -13.48 4.94 -6.62
N HIS A 198 -12.60 5.33 -5.69
CA HIS A 198 -12.45 6.75 -5.32
C HIS A 198 -11.94 7.58 -6.51
N PRO A 199 -12.54 8.78 -6.79
CA PRO A 199 -12.16 9.61 -7.95
C PRO A 199 -10.67 9.93 -8.05
N ASN A 200 -10.00 10.17 -6.93
CA ASN A 200 -8.57 10.45 -6.89
C ASN A 200 -7.68 9.29 -7.36
N ASP A 201 -8.19 8.06 -7.38
CA ASP A 201 -7.42 6.88 -7.77
C ASP A 201 -7.62 6.51 -9.25
N GLN A 202 -8.54 7.19 -9.96
CA GLN A 202 -8.82 6.92 -11.38
C GLN A 202 -7.61 7.17 -12.29
N SER A 203 -6.81 8.20 -12.00
CA SER A 203 -5.58 8.48 -12.74
C SER A 203 -4.54 7.36 -12.58
N ILE A 204 -4.50 6.71 -11.43
CA ILE A 204 -3.59 5.61 -11.13
C ILE A 204 -4.04 4.36 -11.89
N LEU A 205 -5.34 4.06 -11.88
CA LEU A 205 -5.93 2.95 -12.64
C LEU A 205 -5.68 3.11 -14.15
N ALA A 206 -5.87 4.32 -14.68
CA ALA A 206 -5.61 4.62 -16.09
C ALA A 206 -4.12 4.48 -16.45
N ALA A 207 -3.20 4.89 -15.55
CA ALA A 207 -1.77 4.70 -15.74
C ALA A 207 -1.39 3.22 -15.71
N LEU A 208 -1.93 2.44 -14.75
CA LEU A 208 -1.67 1.01 -14.63
C LEU A 208 -2.14 0.21 -15.85
N GLN A 209 -3.27 0.59 -16.46
CA GLN A 209 -3.75 -0.04 -17.69
C GLN A 209 -2.77 0.13 -18.87
N LYS A 210 -2.12 1.30 -18.97
CA LYS A 210 -1.13 1.60 -20.03
C LYS A 210 0.16 0.80 -19.89
N THR A 211 0.53 0.33 -18.70
CA THR A 211 1.73 -0.50 -18.51
C THR A 211 1.55 -1.95 -18.96
N LYS A 212 0.29 -2.37 -19.21
CA LYS A 212 -0.04 -3.74 -19.64
C LYS A 212 -0.29 -3.84 -21.15
N ALA A 213 -0.34 -2.70 -21.86
CA ALA A 213 -0.50 -2.61 -23.30
C ALA A 213 0.86 -2.56 -23.99
#